data_a33955d8d80c521b64ae5b03c8f6e47a
#
_entry.id   a33955d8d80c521b64ae5b03c8f6e47a
#
_cell.length_a   1.000
_cell.length_b   1.000
_cell.length_c   1.000
_cell.angle_alpha   90.00
_cell.angle_beta   90.00
_cell.angle_gamma   90.00
#
_symmetry.space_group_name_H-M   'P 1'
#
loop_
_entity.id
_entity.type
_entity.pdbx_description
1 polymer ?
#
loop_
_entity_poly.entity_id
_entity_poly.type
_entity_poly.pdbx_seq_one_letter_code
_entity_poly.pdbx_strand_id
1 'polypeptide(L)'
;MSPNGSFAARTEARPGGARTYPRRPYLGVSVAVFRAGRVLLARRIKPPFVGAFSLPGGLVEVGESLEAAALRELREEVQVDARIVAFNRHVESIDRDSAGKIRHHYVITSFVGEWIAGEARTGPEAGEAVWVEPACLAGLDCTPHIVAVVEAAERALNARAGAGQP
;
A
#
# COMPACT_ATOMS: atom_id res chain seq x y z
N MET A 1 -26.79 -37.25 27.91
CA MET A 1 -25.70 -36.52 28.57
C MET A 1 -24.77 -35.99 27.49
N SER A 2 -24.95 -34.76 27.06
CA SER A 2 -24.08 -34.09 26.09
C SER A 2 -23.22 -33.08 26.85
N PRO A 3 -21.90 -33.04 26.63
CA PRO A 3 -21.11 -31.92 27.10
C PRO A 3 -21.06 -30.83 26.01
N ASN A 4 -21.75 -29.73 26.26
CA ASN A 4 -21.58 -28.47 25.58
C ASN A 4 -20.17 -27.93 25.85
N GLY A 5 -19.26 -28.07 24.87
CA GLY A 5 -17.99 -27.37 24.85
C GLY A 5 -18.19 -25.98 24.27
N SER A 6 -18.43 -25.00 25.15
CA SER A 6 -18.38 -23.58 24.78
C SER A 6 -16.95 -23.20 24.38
N PHE A 7 -16.72 -23.03 23.09
CA PHE A 7 -15.52 -22.41 22.56
C PHE A 7 -15.66 -20.89 22.74
N ALA A 8 -15.35 -20.42 23.93
CA ALA A 8 -15.21 -19.00 24.17
C ALA A 8 -13.95 -18.51 23.45
N ALA A 9 -14.13 -17.91 22.28
CA ALA A 9 -13.09 -17.16 21.60
C ALA A 9 -12.71 -15.98 22.50
N ARG A 10 -11.59 -16.09 23.19
CA ARG A 10 -10.96 -14.94 23.85
C ARG A 10 -10.45 -14.01 22.75
N THR A 11 -11.25 -13.03 22.41
CA THR A 11 -10.83 -11.85 21.66
C THR A 11 -10.08 -10.95 22.64
N GLU A 12 -8.80 -11.24 22.87
CA GLU A 12 -7.92 -10.27 23.51
C GLU A 12 -7.67 -9.15 22.50
N ALA A 13 -8.33 -8.02 22.71
CA ALA A 13 -8.01 -6.76 22.06
C ALA A 13 -6.55 -6.40 22.42
N ARG A 14 -5.64 -6.56 21.47
CA ARG A 14 -4.26 -6.08 21.62
C ARG A 14 -4.24 -4.56 21.51
N PRO A 15 -3.57 -3.83 22.43
CA PRO A 15 -3.38 -2.40 22.29
C PRO A 15 -2.67 -2.14 20.96
N GLY A 16 -3.17 -1.17 20.16
CA GLY A 16 -2.62 -0.77 18.87
C GLY A 16 -1.17 -0.34 19.01
N GLY A 17 -0.22 -1.22 18.68
CA GLY A 17 1.21 -0.91 18.82
C GLY A 17 2.16 -1.95 18.25
N ALA A 18 1.85 -3.23 18.22
CA ALA A 18 2.84 -4.24 17.89
C ALA A 18 2.47 -5.02 16.62
N ARG A 19 2.69 -4.42 15.45
CA ARG A 19 2.74 -5.14 14.16
C ARG A 19 4.07 -5.90 14.01
N THR A 20 4.84 -5.99 15.08
CA THR A 20 6.11 -6.69 15.16
C THR A 20 5.92 -8.12 15.64
N TYR A 21 6.70 -9.04 15.10
CA TYR A 21 6.67 -10.48 15.38
C TYR A 21 5.27 -11.09 15.20
N PRO A 22 4.67 -10.92 14.01
CA PRO A 22 3.29 -11.33 13.77
C PRO A 22 3.18 -12.86 13.74
N ARG A 23 2.01 -13.39 14.13
CA ARG A 23 1.67 -14.82 13.99
C ARG A 23 1.19 -15.18 12.58
N ARG A 24 0.82 -14.19 11.78
CA ARG A 24 0.35 -14.30 10.39
C ARG A 24 0.69 -13.02 9.64
N PRO A 25 0.81 -13.07 8.30
CA PRO A 25 0.97 -11.86 7.51
C PRO A 25 -0.19 -10.87 7.72
N TYR A 26 0.12 -9.59 7.61
CA TYR A 26 -0.89 -8.54 7.51
C TYR A 26 -1.24 -8.29 6.06
N LEU A 27 -2.53 -8.16 5.78
CA LEU A 27 -3.03 -7.80 4.48
C LEU A 27 -2.99 -6.27 4.32
N GLY A 28 -2.27 -5.82 3.30
CA GLY A 28 -2.16 -4.42 2.94
C GLY A 28 -2.60 -4.15 1.51
N VAL A 29 -2.78 -2.88 1.21
CA VAL A 29 -3.06 -2.37 -0.13
C VAL A 29 -2.17 -1.18 -0.45
N SER A 30 -1.93 -0.94 -1.74
CA SER A 30 -1.31 0.28 -2.25
C SER A 30 -1.87 0.64 -3.61
N VAL A 31 -1.72 1.90 -4.02
CA VAL A 31 -2.15 2.34 -5.33
C VAL A 31 -1.09 3.20 -6.00
N ALA A 32 -0.68 2.83 -7.21
CA ALA A 32 0.15 3.64 -8.09
C ALA A 32 -0.77 4.60 -8.87
N VAL A 33 -0.91 5.82 -8.35
CA VAL A 33 -1.74 6.85 -8.99
C VAL A 33 -0.89 7.64 -9.98
N PHE A 34 -1.37 7.74 -11.22
CA PHE A 34 -0.71 8.51 -12.27
C PHE A 34 -1.48 9.79 -12.61
N ARG A 35 -0.72 10.87 -12.81
CA ARG A 35 -1.18 12.19 -13.29
C ARG A 35 -0.11 12.76 -14.23
N ALA A 36 -0.48 13.04 -15.48
CA ALA A 36 0.43 13.62 -16.48
C ALA A 36 1.80 12.90 -16.57
N GLY A 37 1.80 11.57 -16.62
CA GLY A 37 3.02 10.74 -16.73
C GLY A 37 3.83 10.60 -15.44
N ARG A 38 3.39 11.18 -14.31
CA ARG A 38 4.06 11.08 -13.02
C ARG A 38 3.28 10.19 -12.08
N VAL A 39 3.98 9.47 -11.22
CA VAL A 39 3.41 8.64 -10.14
C VAL A 39 3.48 9.37 -8.81
N LEU A 40 2.46 9.21 -7.99
CA LEU A 40 2.40 9.77 -6.64
C LEU A 40 3.12 8.87 -5.65
N LEU A 41 4.04 9.44 -4.90
CA LEU A 41 4.73 8.80 -3.78
C LEU A 41 4.47 9.55 -2.48
N ALA A 42 4.50 8.82 -1.37
CA ALA A 42 4.43 9.36 -0.02
C ALA A 42 5.65 8.89 0.79
N ARG A 43 6.25 9.80 1.58
CA ARG A 43 7.36 9.50 2.48
C ARG A 43 6.83 8.86 3.75
N ARG A 44 7.36 7.71 4.09
CA ARG A 44 6.95 6.94 5.28
C ARG A 44 7.44 7.60 6.56
N ILE A 45 6.57 7.72 7.56
CA ILE A 45 6.92 8.20 8.91
C ILE A 45 6.81 7.10 9.97
N LYS A 46 6.32 5.91 9.60
CA LYS A 46 6.16 4.75 10.50
C LYS A 46 6.99 3.55 9.99
N PRO A 47 7.53 2.72 10.91
CA PRO A 47 8.18 1.45 10.54
C PRO A 47 7.26 0.50 9.77
N PRO A 48 7.84 -0.39 8.93
CA PRO A 48 9.23 -0.43 8.50
C PRO A 48 9.56 0.66 7.47
N PHE A 49 10.85 0.91 7.21
CA PHE A 49 11.36 1.83 6.19
C PHE A 49 10.99 3.31 6.41
N VAL A 50 11.11 3.81 7.64
CA VAL A 50 10.91 5.23 7.96
C VAL A 50 11.84 6.09 7.11
N GLY A 51 11.30 7.15 6.50
CA GLY A 51 12.05 8.08 5.63
C GLY A 51 12.05 7.70 4.15
N ALA A 52 11.84 6.43 3.81
CA ALA A 52 11.76 6.01 2.42
C ALA A 52 10.44 6.39 1.75
N PHE A 53 10.47 6.62 0.45
CA PHE A 53 9.27 6.80 -0.36
C PHE A 53 8.59 5.47 -0.67
N SER A 54 7.27 5.47 -0.68
CA SER A 54 6.42 4.34 -1.06
C SER A 54 5.20 4.82 -1.84
N LEU A 55 4.49 3.88 -2.47
CA LEU A 55 3.13 4.17 -2.93
C LEU A 55 2.22 4.43 -1.73
N PRO A 56 1.25 5.35 -1.82
CA PRO A 56 0.20 5.49 -0.83
C PRO A 56 -0.53 4.17 -0.59
N GLY A 57 -0.80 3.85 0.67
CA GLY A 57 -1.46 2.62 1.04
C GLY A 57 -1.28 2.25 2.50
N GLY A 58 -2.05 1.28 2.95
CA GLY A 58 -2.08 0.84 4.34
C GLY A 58 -2.72 -0.52 4.54
N LEU A 59 -3.27 -0.77 5.71
CA LEU A 59 -3.90 -2.04 6.03
C LEU A 59 -5.37 -2.07 5.60
N VAL A 60 -5.81 -3.26 5.21
CA VAL A 60 -7.22 -3.54 4.96
C VAL A 60 -7.95 -3.66 6.30
N GLU A 61 -9.04 -2.96 6.46
CA GLU A 61 -9.93 -3.05 7.61
C GLU A 61 -10.98 -4.15 7.42
N VAL A 62 -11.50 -4.65 8.54
CA VAL A 62 -12.53 -5.69 8.49
C VAL A 62 -13.81 -5.15 7.86
N GLY A 63 -14.28 -5.81 6.81
CA GLY A 63 -15.53 -5.47 6.13
C GLY A 63 -15.39 -4.57 4.91
N GLU A 64 -14.19 -4.06 4.59
CA GLU A 64 -13.96 -3.31 3.36
C GLU A 64 -13.37 -4.18 2.23
N SER A 65 -13.61 -3.80 0.98
CA SER A 65 -12.94 -4.40 -0.17
C SER A 65 -11.51 -3.86 -0.30
N LEU A 66 -10.66 -4.59 -1.02
CA LEU A 66 -9.26 -4.16 -1.25
C LEU A 66 -9.19 -2.82 -1.99
N GLU A 67 -10.08 -2.60 -2.96
CA GLU A 67 -10.14 -1.33 -3.70
C GLU A 67 -10.64 -0.18 -2.81
N ALA A 68 -11.64 -0.42 -1.96
CA ALA A 68 -12.13 0.57 -1.01
C ALA A 68 -11.02 0.95 -0.01
N ALA A 69 -10.29 -0.02 0.52
CA ALA A 69 -9.14 0.21 1.39
C ALA A 69 -8.07 1.08 0.71
N ALA A 70 -7.70 0.75 -0.54
CA ALA A 70 -6.68 1.50 -1.28
C ALA A 70 -7.10 2.97 -1.51
N LEU A 71 -8.35 3.22 -1.84
CA LEU A 71 -8.87 4.58 -2.04
C LEU A 71 -9.04 5.34 -0.72
N ARG A 72 -9.42 4.69 0.37
CA ARG A 72 -9.48 5.29 1.71
C ARG A 72 -8.09 5.73 2.15
N GLU A 73 -7.10 4.84 2.10
CA GLU A 73 -5.71 5.14 2.48
C GLU A 73 -5.11 6.27 1.63
N LEU A 74 -5.40 6.29 0.32
CA LEU A 74 -4.98 7.38 -0.57
C LEU A 74 -5.50 8.74 -0.10
N ARG A 75 -6.78 8.83 0.30
CA ARG A 75 -7.37 10.07 0.82
C ARG A 75 -6.79 10.48 2.17
N GLU A 76 -6.62 9.51 3.07
CA GLU A 76 -6.13 9.74 4.43
C GLU A 76 -4.64 10.17 4.42
N GLU A 77 -3.80 9.52 3.61
CA GLU A 77 -2.37 9.81 3.57
C GLU A 77 -2.03 11.08 2.77
N VAL A 78 -2.64 11.26 1.58
CA VAL A 78 -2.20 12.27 0.61
C VAL A 78 -3.29 13.16 0.04
N GLN A 79 -4.54 13.01 0.47
CA GLN A 79 -5.70 13.85 0.11
C GLN A 79 -5.97 13.90 -1.42
N VAL A 80 -5.73 12.81 -2.10
CA VAL A 80 -5.96 12.64 -3.55
C VAL A 80 -7.09 11.67 -3.78
N ASP A 81 -7.95 11.98 -4.76
CA ASP A 81 -8.96 11.09 -5.30
C ASP A 81 -8.48 10.47 -6.61
N ALA A 82 -8.65 9.17 -6.73
CA ALA A 82 -8.29 8.42 -7.93
C ALA A 82 -9.39 7.39 -8.28
N ARG A 83 -9.37 6.96 -9.53
CA ARG A 83 -10.13 5.81 -10.00
C ARG A 83 -9.18 4.64 -10.17
N ILE A 84 -9.46 3.52 -9.52
CA ILE A 84 -8.73 2.27 -9.79
C ILE A 84 -9.12 1.80 -11.19
N VAL A 85 -8.12 1.54 -12.02
CA VAL A 85 -8.30 1.13 -13.42
C VAL A 85 -7.80 -0.27 -13.69
N ALA A 86 -6.92 -0.81 -12.85
CA ALA A 86 -6.44 -2.19 -12.96
C ALA A 86 -5.88 -2.71 -11.63
N PHE A 87 -5.92 -4.03 -11.47
CA PHE A 87 -5.03 -4.74 -10.57
C PHE A 87 -3.60 -4.64 -11.12
N ASN A 88 -2.62 -4.44 -10.25
CA ASN A 88 -1.21 -4.41 -10.63
C ASN A 88 -0.55 -5.75 -10.30
N ARG A 89 -0.27 -5.99 -9.03
CA ARG A 89 0.39 -7.20 -8.54
C ARG A 89 0.27 -7.34 -7.03
N HIS A 90 0.62 -8.52 -6.52
CA HIS A 90 0.90 -8.71 -5.11
C HIS A 90 2.39 -8.46 -4.83
N VAL A 91 2.67 -7.90 -3.66
CA VAL A 91 4.03 -7.68 -3.13
C VAL A 91 4.12 -8.31 -1.75
N GLU A 92 5.10 -9.15 -1.54
CA GLU A 92 5.42 -9.67 -0.21
C GLU A 92 6.54 -8.82 0.39
N SER A 93 6.31 -8.30 1.60
CA SER A 93 7.31 -7.56 2.37
C SER A 93 7.60 -8.30 3.66
N ILE A 94 8.77 -8.91 3.73
CA ILE A 94 9.23 -9.68 4.89
C ILE A 94 10.50 -9.03 5.42
N ASP A 95 10.39 -8.49 6.63
CA ASP A 95 11.52 -7.89 7.34
C ASP A 95 11.92 -8.79 8.52
N ARG A 96 13.24 -8.99 8.68
CA ARG A 96 13.81 -9.84 9.71
C ARG A 96 14.70 -9.01 10.65
N ASP A 97 14.76 -9.42 11.90
CA ASP A 97 15.71 -8.87 12.84
C ASP A 97 17.13 -9.51 12.67
N SER A 98 18.08 -9.05 13.48
CA SER A 98 19.47 -9.54 13.46
C SER A 98 19.61 -11.02 13.82
N ALA A 99 18.60 -11.61 14.50
CA ALA A 99 18.56 -13.04 14.82
C ALA A 99 17.85 -13.86 13.73
N GLY A 100 17.42 -13.21 12.61
CA GLY A 100 16.72 -13.86 11.52
C GLY A 100 15.23 -14.09 11.77
N LYS A 101 14.68 -13.67 12.91
CA LYS A 101 13.26 -13.80 13.23
C LYS A 101 12.45 -12.79 12.44
N ILE A 102 11.29 -13.21 11.92
CA ILE A 102 10.40 -12.33 11.16
C ILE A 102 9.87 -11.23 12.09
N ARG A 103 10.31 -9.98 11.84
CA ARG A 103 9.89 -8.80 12.58
C ARG A 103 8.62 -8.18 11.99
N HIS A 104 8.52 -8.13 10.64
CA HIS A 104 7.33 -7.68 9.93
C HIS A 104 7.03 -8.61 8.76
N HIS A 105 5.76 -8.84 8.46
CA HIS A 105 5.33 -9.62 7.30
C HIS A 105 4.00 -9.06 6.76
N TYR A 106 4.04 -8.54 5.54
CA TYR A 106 2.89 -7.99 4.83
C TYR A 106 2.72 -8.67 3.49
N VAL A 107 1.47 -8.90 3.10
CA VAL A 107 1.06 -9.20 1.72
C VAL A 107 0.27 -8.01 1.23
N ILE A 108 0.79 -7.30 0.24
CA ILE A 108 0.25 -6.03 -0.24
C ILE A 108 -0.33 -6.24 -1.63
N THR A 109 -1.62 -5.96 -1.79
CA THR A 109 -2.25 -5.90 -3.11
C THR A 109 -2.09 -4.49 -3.67
N SER A 110 -1.36 -4.37 -4.77
CA SER A 110 -1.13 -3.10 -5.46
C SER A 110 -2.09 -2.92 -6.63
N PHE A 111 -2.64 -1.71 -6.75
CA PHE A 111 -3.52 -1.30 -7.85
C PHE A 111 -2.89 -0.21 -8.71
N VAL A 112 -3.44 -0.03 -9.91
CA VAL A 112 -3.18 1.11 -10.79
C VAL A 112 -4.34 2.06 -10.68
N GLY A 113 -4.05 3.34 -10.45
CA GLY A 113 -5.03 4.40 -10.35
C GLY A 113 -4.76 5.55 -11.29
N GLU A 114 -5.82 6.16 -11.81
CA GLU A 114 -5.79 7.44 -12.51
C GLU A 114 -6.28 8.54 -11.55
N TRP A 115 -5.53 9.64 -11.49
CA TRP A 115 -5.90 10.80 -10.71
C TRP A 115 -7.24 11.39 -11.21
N ILE A 116 -8.12 11.75 -10.28
CA ILE A 116 -9.39 12.41 -10.56
C ILE A 116 -9.37 13.86 -10.04
N ALA A 117 -9.01 14.03 -8.76
CA ALA A 117 -9.08 15.30 -8.06
C ALA A 117 -8.13 15.33 -6.85
N GLY A 118 -7.97 16.51 -6.27
CA GLY A 118 -7.14 16.76 -5.10
C GLY A 118 -5.70 17.10 -5.46
N GLU A 119 -5.12 18.00 -4.68
CA GLU A 119 -3.68 18.26 -4.72
C GLU A 119 -3.00 17.45 -3.61
N ALA A 120 -1.90 16.77 -3.98
CA ALA A 120 -1.16 15.93 -3.05
C ALA A 120 -0.67 16.75 -1.84
N ARG A 121 -1.26 16.47 -0.69
CA ARG A 121 -0.92 17.06 0.60
C ARG A 121 -0.82 15.96 1.61
N THR A 122 0.19 16.04 2.46
CA THR A 122 0.38 15.04 3.51
C THR A 122 -0.72 15.13 4.55
N GLY A 123 -1.31 13.98 4.85
CA GLY A 123 -2.09 13.77 6.06
C GLY A 123 -1.15 13.52 7.26
N PRO A 124 -1.72 13.25 8.44
CA PRO A 124 -0.95 13.00 9.66
C PRO A 124 -0.12 11.71 9.61
N GLU A 125 -0.32 10.86 8.62
CA GLU A 125 0.33 9.56 8.48
C GLU A 125 1.44 9.51 7.42
N ALA A 126 1.67 10.62 6.66
CA ALA A 126 2.72 10.73 5.66
C ALA A 126 3.60 11.97 5.90
N GLY A 127 4.90 11.87 5.65
CA GLY A 127 5.86 12.96 5.87
C GLY A 127 5.97 13.95 4.71
N GLU A 128 5.81 13.50 3.49
CA GLU A 128 5.93 14.27 2.25
C GLU A 128 5.18 13.54 1.13
N ALA A 129 4.53 14.26 0.24
CA ALA A 129 3.88 13.69 -0.96
C ALA A 129 4.44 14.37 -2.21
N VAL A 130 4.89 13.57 -3.18
CA VAL A 130 5.55 14.08 -4.39
C VAL A 130 5.06 13.34 -5.64
N TRP A 131 4.96 14.08 -6.74
CA TRP A 131 4.75 13.53 -8.07
C TRP A 131 6.09 13.33 -8.77
N VAL A 132 6.44 12.09 -9.11
CA VAL A 132 7.75 11.71 -9.64
C VAL A 132 7.60 11.06 -11.01
N GLU A 133 8.50 11.37 -11.93
CA GLU A 133 8.60 10.63 -13.19
C GLU A 133 9.14 9.22 -12.89
N PRO A 134 8.51 8.14 -13.40
CA PRO A 134 8.95 6.77 -13.11
C PRO A 134 10.44 6.53 -13.34
N ALA A 135 11.02 7.15 -14.37
CA ALA A 135 12.46 7.06 -14.66
C ALA A 135 13.37 7.64 -13.57
N CYS A 136 12.84 8.51 -12.70
CA CYS A 136 13.61 9.15 -11.62
C CYS A 136 13.59 8.35 -10.30
N LEU A 137 12.82 7.27 -10.21
CA LEU A 137 12.67 6.49 -8.97
C LEU A 137 13.97 5.88 -8.46
N ALA A 138 14.85 5.46 -9.37
CA ALA A 138 16.14 4.87 -8.99
C ALA A 138 17.08 5.83 -8.24
N GLY A 139 16.82 7.14 -8.32
CA GLY A 139 17.58 8.18 -7.60
C GLY A 139 17.01 8.54 -6.23
N LEU A 140 15.89 7.93 -5.82
CA LEU A 140 15.22 8.22 -4.56
C LEU A 140 15.42 7.10 -3.55
N ASP A 141 15.44 7.45 -2.27
CA ASP A 141 15.37 6.48 -1.18
C ASP A 141 13.93 5.93 -1.10
N CYS A 142 13.74 4.77 -1.69
CA CYS A 142 12.45 4.12 -1.82
C CYS A 142 12.40 2.78 -1.07
N THR A 143 11.18 2.36 -0.71
CA THR A 143 10.96 1.01 -0.17
C THR A 143 11.36 -0.06 -1.20
N PRO A 144 11.78 -1.26 -0.77
CA PRO A 144 12.08 -2.36 -1.67
C PRO A 144 10.96 -2.62 -2.67
N HIS A 145 11.31 -3.00 -3.89
CA HIS A 145 10.39 -3.34 -4.99
C HIS A 145 9.61 -2.19 -5.63
N ILE A 146 9.71 -0.93 -5.13
CA ILE A 146 8.90 0.19 -5.64
C ILE A 146 9.08 0.40 -7.15
N VAL A 147 10.32 0.35 -7.65
CA VAL A 147 10.62 0.53 -9.07
C VAL A 147 9.86 -0.51 -9.91
N ALA A 148 10.02 -1.79 -9.59
CA ALA A 148 9.36 -2.88 -10.32
C ALA A 148 7.81 -2.82 -10.22
N VAL A 149 7.28 -2.32 -9.11
CA VAL A 149 5.83 -2.13 -8.91
C VAL A 149 5.31 -0.99 -9.78
N VAL A 150 6.02 0.14 -9.82
CA VAL A 150 5.63 1.29 -10.64
C VAL A 150 5.78 1.00 -12.13
N GLU A 151 6.86 0.36 -12.55
CA GLU A 151 7.03 -0.06 -13.95
C GLU A 151 5.92 -1.01 -14.43
N ALA A 152 5.50 -1.96 -13.58
CA ALA A 152 4.39 -2.85 -13.89
C ALA A 152 3.06 -2.08 -14.00
N ALA A 153 2.83 -1.12 -13.11
CA ALA A 153 1.65 -0.27 -13.13
C ALA A 153 1.61 0.62 -14.38
N GLU A 154 2.74 1.21 -14.76
CA GLU A 154 2.85 2.03 -15.98
C GLU A 154 2.57 1.20 -17.25
N ARG A 155 3.13 -0.01 -17.35
CA ARG A 155 2.80 -0.93 -18.44
C ARG A 155 1.31 -1.26 -18.51
N ALA A 156 0.68 -1.53 -17.38
CA ALA A 156 -0.76 -1.82 -17.34
C ALA A 156 -1.60 -0.61 -17.76
N LEU A 157 -1.22 0.60 -17.35
CA LEU A 157 -1.88 1.84 -17.76
C LEU A 157 -1.77 2.06 -19.28
N ASN A 158 -0.56 1.94 -19.85
CA ASN A 158 -0.29 2.13 -21.26
C ASN A 158 -1.00 1.09 -22.14
N ALA A 159 -1.06 -0.17 -21.72
CA ALA A 159 -1.79 -1.22 -22.43
C ALA A 159 -3.29 -0.91 -22.54
N ARG A 160 -3.89 -0.30 -21.51
CA ARG A 160 -5.29 0.12 -21.55
C ARG A 160 -5.53 1.30 -22.49
N ALA A 161 -4.61 2.28 -22.50
CA ALA A 161 -4.69 3.42 -23.40
C ALA A 161 -4.64 2.98 -24.89
N GLY A 162 -3.80 1.99 -25.21
CA GLY A 162 -3.70 1.42 -26.54
C GLY A 162 -4.91 0.56 -26.97
N ALA A 163 -5.59 -0.07 -26.00
CA ALA A 163 -6.78 -0.90 -26.27
C ALA A 163 -8.08 -0.08 -26.46
N GLY A 164 -8.06 1.19 -26.12
CA GLY A 164 -9.22 2.10 -26.19
C GLY A 164 -9.27 2.98 -27.46
N GLN A 165 -8.35 2.80 -28.40
CA GLN A 165 -8.43 3.48 -29.71
C GLN A 165 -9.08 2.54 -30.74
N PRO A 166 -10.24 2.93 -31.32
CA PRO A 166 -10.90 2.16 -32.37
C PRO A 166 -10.14 2.22 -33.70
#